data_9841484986d37a1e1e9f8692d750e87c
#
_entry.id   9841484986d37a1e1e9f8692d750e87c
#
_cell.length_a   1.000
_cell.length_b   1.000
_cell.length_c   1.000
_cell.angle_alpha   90.00
_cell.angle_beta   90.00
_cell.angle_gamma   90.00
#
_symmetry.space_group_name_H-M   'P 1'
#
loop_
_entity.id
_entity.type
_entity.pdbx_description
1 polymer ?
#
loop_
_entity_poly.entity_id
_entity_poly.type
_entity_poly.pdbx_seq_one_letter_code
_entity_poly.pdbx_strand_id
1 'polypeptide(L)'
;MRHDPNEVLTSLFALKDVRILFVQRVEALVEIWIERILQSPRCPRCHAPAWVKDRPVVSYVDLPCFGEPARVVWRKHRLRCVNSDCLMTSWLFEDHRIAAQRVMLTTRCAKWATKQVGKGRTVAEVARELHCDWDAVNNATMVYGKALLDADHKRLNKTVALGLDETSFVKLGRHSHRQFCTTIADVGNHQIIDILPTRDFVDVAAWIKAQPKQWKRRIRYGALDMSNSYAAVFSVVLPKATQVVDPFHAVQLANRCLDDVRRRVQIEQLGHRGRKDDPLYRIRRSLLRGEERLDDKAKQRLESLLELGDPNAEVAIAHRAKEYLRDFYAMTDVDDAHHALATLADHCTKIEMSPEVQRFGRSIKRWFDKILNWHRAKVSNGPTEALNNLIKRIKRIGFGFTNFEHYRIRVLLYAGKPNWRILDSIVVR
;
A
#
# COMPACT_ATOMS: atom_id res chain seq x y z
N MET A 1 -50.67 -3.38 -20.44
CA MET A 1 -50.51 -4.51 -19.47
C MET A 1 -50.27 -3.89 -18.09
N ARG A 2 -51.15 -4.11 -17.11
CA ARG A 2 -50.89 -3.73 -15.72
C ARG A 2 -50.03 -4.86 -15.13
N HIS A 3 -48.74 -4.62 -14.96
CA HIS A 3 -47.88 -5.54 -14.21
C HIS A 3 -48.30 -5.54 -12.72
N ASP A 4 -48.32 -6.71 -12.12
CA ASP A 4 -48.48 -6.83 -10.67
C ASP A 4 -47.35 -6.02 -10.00
N PRO A 5 -47.64 -5.05 -9.10
CA PRO A 5 -46.59 -4.31 -8.39
C PRO A 5 -45.58 -5.21 -7.69
N ASN A 6 -45.96 -6.40 -7.25
CA ASN A 6 -45.06 -7.39 -6.63
C ASN A 6 -44.11 -8.00 -7.64
N GLU A 7 -44.51 -8.24 -8.89
CA GLU A 7 -43.58 -8.75 -9.94
C GLU A 7 -42.53 -7.70 -10.29
N VAL A 8 -42.90 -6.43 -10.36
CA VAL A 8 -41.99 -5.30 -10.61
C VAL A 8 -40.96 -5.19 -9.48
N LEU A 9 -41.41 -5.19 -8.22
CA LEU A 9 -40.54 -5.13 -7.06
C LEU A 9 -39.60 -6.36 -6.97
N THR A 10 -40.10 -7.56 -7.26
CA THR A 10 -39.31 -8.77 -7.30
C THR A 10 -38.22 -8.73 -8.39
N SER A 11 -38.57 -8.16 -9.55
CA SER A 11 -37.62 -7.93 -10.64
C SER A 11 -36.53 -6.93 -10.25
N LEU A 12 -36.86 -5.84 -9.58
CA LEU A 12 -35.90 -4.84 -9.07
C LEU A 12 -35.00 -5.39 -7.96
N PHE A 13 -35.52 -6.32 -7.14
CA PHE A 13 -34.72 -6.97 -6.09
C PHE A 13 -33.76 -8.02 -6.65
N ALA A 14 -34.04 -8.53 -7.86
CA ALA A 14 -33.21 -9.49 -8.64
C ALA A 14 -32.91 -10.81 -7.93
N LEU A 15 -33.76 -11.27 -7.02
CA LEU A 15 -33.64 -12.57 -6.33
C LEU A 15 -34.91 -13.39 -6.53
N LYS A 16 -34.87 -14.36 -7.44
CA LYS A 16 -36.05 -15.15 -7.90
C LYS A 16 -36.78 -15.93 -6.81
N ASP A 17 -36.07 -16.35 -5.77
CA ASP A 17 -36.64 -17.17 -4.70
C ASP A 17 -36.87 -16.37 -3.41
N VAL A 18 -36.99 -15.05 -3.53
CA VAL A 18 -37.28 -14.13 -2.44
C VAL A 18 -38.62 -13.48 -2.73
N ARG A 19 -39.56 -13.61 -1.80
CA ARG A 19 -40.83 -12.91 -1.85
C ARG A 19 -40.69 -11.58 -1.12
N ILE A 20 -41.13 -10.49 -1.74
CA ILE A 20 -41.37 -9.23 -1.04
C ILE A 20 -42.74 -9.32 -0.40
N LEU A 21 -42.77 -9.17 0.93
CA LEU A 21 -43.99 -9.25 1.71
C LEU A 21 -44.76 -7.92 1.61
N PHE A 22 -44.08 -6.83 1.85
CA PHE A 22 -44.55 -5.46 1.69
C PHE A 22 -43.33 -4.49 1.73
N VAL A 23 -43.59 -3.26 1.33
CA VAL A 23 -42.67 -2.13 1.46
C VAL A 23 -43.40 -1.05 2.26
N GLN A 24 -42.74 -0.52 3.27
CA GLN A 24 -43.28 0.58 4.07
C GLN A 24 -42.23 1.70 4.20
N ARG A 25 -42.74 2.90 4.43
CA ARG A 25 -41.92 4.05 4.80
C ARG A 25 -42.21 4.39 6.26
N VAL A 26 -41.15 4.35 7.08
CA VAL A 26 -41.20 4.73 8.50
C VAL A 26 -40.34 5.96 8.66
N GLU A 27 -40.95 7.12 8.86
CA GLU A 27 -40.27 8.42 8.81
C GLU A 27 -39.51 8.62 7.48
N ALA A 28 -38.19 8.81 7.52
CA ALA A 28 -37.35 8.95 6.36
C ALA A 28 -36.65 7.63 5.96
N LEU A 29 -37.13 6.46 6.42
CA LEU A 29 -36.52 5.15 6.18
C LEU A 29 -37.45 4.28 5.33
N VAL A 30 -36.94 3.70 4.26
CA VAL A 30 -37.64 2.71 3.44
C VAL A 30 -37.32 1.31 3.95
N GLU A 31 -38.32 0.56 4.40
CA GLU A 31 -38.19 -0.85 4.82
C GLU A 31 -38.79 -1.76 3.76
N ILE A 32 -37.98 -2.69 3.28
CA ILE A 32 -38.36 -3.74 2.33
C ILE A 32 -38.42 -5.06 3.09
N TRP A 33 -39.62 -5.54 3.37
CA TRP A 33 -39.84 -6.78 4.09
C TRP A 33 -39.83 -7.96 3.14
N ILE A 34 -38.97 -8.94 3.42
CA ILE A 34 -38.76 -10.09 2.56
C ILE A 34 -38.84 -11.42 3.32
N GLU A 35 -39.17 -12.47 2.59
CA GLU A 35 -39.09 -13.85 3.04
C GLU A 35 -38.53 -14.74 1.92
N ARG A 36 -37.69 -15.69 2.29
CA ARG A 36 -37.13 -16.66 1.34
C ARG A 36 -38.14 -17.78 1.06
N ILE A 37 -38.38 -18.09 -0.22
CA ILE A 37 -39.20 -19.24 -0.61
C ILE A 37 -38.33 -20.50 -0.45
N LEU A 38 -38.73 -21.41 0.45
CA LEU A 38 -38.03 -22.67 0.68
C LEU A 38 -38.74 -23.80 -0.05
N GLN A 39 -37.98 -24.57 -0.82
CA GLN A 39 -38.46 -25.79 -1.44
C GLN A 39 -37.85 -26.99 -0.71
N SER A 40 -38.66 -27.80 0.01
CA SER A 40 -38.26 -29.04 0.66
C SER A 40 -36.95 -28.93 1.48
N PRO A 41 -36.90 -28.08 2.53
CA PRO A 41 -35.66 -27.89 3.29
C PRO A 41 -35.21 -29.18 3.96
N ARG A 42 -33.89 -29.42 3.97
CA ARG A 42 -33.26 -30.61 4.55
C ARG A 42 -32.24 -30.22 5.61
N CYS A 43 -32.07 -31.10 6.58
CA CYS A 43 -31.06 -30.95 7.62
C CYS A 43 -29.65 -30.99 7.01
N PRO A 44 -28.76 -30.02 7.32
CA PRO A 44 -27.41 -29.99 6.76
C PRO A 44 -26.52 -31.12 7.29
N ARG A 45 -26.95 -31.83 8.37
CA ARG A 45 -26.16 -32.89 8.99
C ARG A 45 -26.62 -34.30 8.56
N CYS A 46 -27.90 -34.59 8.67
CA CYS A 46 -28.43 -35.94 8.40
C CYS A 46 -29.28 -36.04 7.13
N HIS A 47 -29.46 -34.92 6.40
CA HIS A 47 -30.24 -34.80 5.18
C HIS A 47 -31.75 -35.19 5.30
N ALA A 48 -32.24 -35.49 6.51
CA ALA A 48 -33.66 -35.69 6.75
C ALA A 48 -34.46 -34.40 6.46
N PRO A 49 -35.77 -34.47 6.18
CA PRO A 49 -36.62 -33.30 6.04
C PRO A 49 -36.51 -32.35 7.23
N ALA A 50 -36.76 -31.09 7.01
CA ALA A 50 -36.78 -30.10 8.07
C ALA A 50 -38.05 -29.26 8.02
N TRP A 51 -38.54 -28.83 9.18
CA TRP A 51 -39.72 -28.01 9.32
C TRP A 51 -39.34 -26.61 9.81
N VAL A 52 -40.15 -25.64 9.44
CA VAL A 52 -40.01 -24.26 9.96
C VAL A 52 -40.49 -24.24 11.41
N LYS A 53 -39.56 -23.96 12.32
CA LYS A 53 -39.83 -23.84 13.76
C LYS A 53 -40.46 -22.48 14.07
N ASP A 54 -39.80 -21.44 13.63
CA ASP A 54 -40.23 -20.02 13.77
C ASP A 54 -39.61 -19.16 12.67
N ARG A 55 -39.96 -17.85 12.66
CA ARG A 55 -39.51 -16.90 11.66
C ARG A 55 -38.97 -15.62 12.34
N PRO A 56 -37.75 -15.66 12.90
CA PRO A 56 -37.15 -14.47 13.46
C PRO A 56 -36.90 -13.40 12.38
N VAL A 57 -37.04 -12.15 12.78
CA VAL A 57 -36.84 -10.98 11.89
C VAL A 57 -35.48 -10.38 12.13
N VAL A 58 -34.73 -10.12 11.06
CA VAL A 58 -33.42 -9.47 11.11
C VAL A 58 -33.41 -8.34 10.09
N SER A 59 -32.97 -7.15 10.52
CA SER A 59 -32.86 -5.98 9.67
C SER A 59 -31.43 -5.79 9.18
N TYR A 60 -31.26 -5.53 7.89
CA TYR A 60 -29.99 -5.27 7.23
C TYR A 60 -30.02 -3.91 6.55
N VAL A 61 -28.95 -3.15 6.67
CA VAL A 61 -28.78 -1.90 5.91
C VAL A 61 -28.63 -2.22 4.43
N ASP A 62 -29.33 -1.49 3.59
CA ASP A 62 -29.26 -1.64 2.14
C ASP A 62 -28.85 -0.33 1.47
N LEU A 63 -28.65 -0.37 0.16
CA LEU A 63 -28.39 0.81 -0.64
C LEU A 63 -29.58 1.77 -0.56
N PRO A 64 -29.35 3.09 -0.48
CA PRO A 64 -30.42 4.08 -0.47
C PRO A 64 -31.38 3.89 -1.66
N CYS A 65 -32.67 4.04 -1.38
CA CYS A 65 -33.73 3.91 -2.36
C CYS A 65 -34.25 5.30 -2.72
N PHE A 66 -34.01 5.76 -3.94
CA PHE A 66 -34.36 7.13 -4.39
C PHE A 66 -33.83 8.26 -3.47
N GLY A 67 -32.62 8.09 -2.91
CA GLY A 67 -32.00 9.06 -2.00
C GLY A 67 -32.39 8.90 -0.53
N GLU A 68 -33.36 8.07 -0.21
CA GLU A 68 -33.77 7.76 1.15
C GLU A 68 -33.03 6.56 1.71
N PRO A 69 -32.64 6.54 3.00
CA PRO A 69 -32.07 5.36 3.64
C PRO A 69 -32.98 4.14 3.47
N ALA A 70 -32.37 2.97 3.25
CA ALA A 70 -33.14 1.75 3.07
C ALA A 70 -32.65 0.60 3.94
N ARG A 71 -33.57 -0.24 4.36
CA ARG A 71 -33.29 -1.49 5.07
C ARG A 71 -34.06 -2.65 4.45
N VAL A 72 -33.39 -3.80 4.39
CA VAL A 72 -34.05 -5.07 4.09
C VAL A 72 -34.36 -5.76 5.42
N VAL A 73 -35.62 -5.92 5.70
CA VAL A 73 -36.12 -6.62 6.89
C VAL A 73 -36.44 -8.05 6.49
N TRP A 74 -35.53 -8.96 6.82
CA TRP A 74 -35.63 -10.35 6.41
C TRP A 74 -36.28 -11.18 7.50
N ARG A 75 -37.46 -11.73 7.19
CA ARG A 75 -38.16 -12.76 7.99
C ARG A 75 -37.51 -14.11 7.69
N LYS A 76 -36.50 -14.47 8.47
CA LYS A 76 -35.72 -15.70 8.31
C LYS A 76 -36.51 -16.92 8.72
N HIS A 77 -36.14 -18.10 8.22
CA HIS A 77 -36.64 -19.35 8.68
C HIS A 77 -35.67 -19.96 9.68
N ARG A 78 -36.12 -20.25 10.92
CA ARG A 78 -35.43 -21.17 11.79
C ARG A 78 -36.03 -22.55 11.53
N LEU A 79 -35.18 -23.48 11.12
CA LEU A 79 -35.56 -24.85 10.76
C LEU A 79 -35.25 -25.78 11.90
N ARG A 80 -36.04 -26.85 12.01
CA ARG A 80 -35.87 -27.96 12.94
C ARG A 80 -35.76 -29.26 12.17
N CYS A 81 -34.80 -30.13 12.56
CA CYS A 81 -34.68 -31.46 12.02
C CYS A 81 -35.82 -32.35 12.50
N VAL A 82 -36.40 -33.16 11.60
CA VAL A 82 -37.46 -34.12 11.97
C VAL A 82 -36.88 -35.39 12.60
N ASN A 83 -35.61 -35.71 12.37
CA ASN A 83 -34.94 -36.85 12.96
C ASN A 83 -34.56 -36.55 14.42
N SER A 84 -35.18 -37.26 15.38
CA SER A 84 -34.94 -37.14 16.81
C SER A 84 -33.49 -37.47 17.21
N ASP A 85 -32.85 -38.39 16.49
CA ASP A 85 -31.49 -38.87 16.79
C ASP A 85 -30.40 -37.97 16.21
N CYS A 86 -30.81 -36.91 15.50
CA CYS A 86 -29.88 -35.96 14.91
C CYS A 86 -29.44 -34.91 15.95
N LEU A 87 -28.11 -34.77 16.12
CA LEU A 87 -27.54 -33.75 17.01
C LEU A 87 -27.82 -32.31 16.56
N MET A 88 -28.25 -32.09 15.29
CA MET A 88 -28.66 -30.78 14.79
C MET A 88 -30.14 -30.58 15.12
N THR A 89 -30.43 -29.94 16.25
CA THR A 89 -31.83 -29.73 16.68
C THR A 89 -32.52 -28.61 15.89
N SER A 90 -31.84 -27.50 15.69
CA SER A 90 -32.36 -26.37 14.90
C SER A 90 -31.23 -25.46 14.37
N TRP A 91 -31.52 -24.75 13.28
CA TRP A 91 -30.56 -23.78 12.68
C TRP A 91 -31.33 -22.69 11.97
N LEU A 92 -30.70 -21.51 11.76
CA LEU A 92 -31.19 -20.45 10.89
C LEU A 92 -30.83 -20.75 9.44
N PHE A 93 -31.82 -20.58 8.55
CA PHE A 93 -31.55 -20.64 7.11
C PHE A 93 -30.86 -19.33 6.68
N GLU A 94 -29.68 -19.47 6.08
CA GLU A 94 -28.88 -18.36 5.59
C GLU A 94 -28.89 -18.33 4.05
N ASP A 95 -28.91 -17.13 3.49
CA ASP A 95 -28.76 -16.92 2.03
C ASP A 95 -27.77 -15.80 1.79
N HIS A 96 -26.56 -16.18 1.35
CA HIS A 96 -25.45 -15.23 1.10
C HIS A 96 -25.74 -14.22 -0.01
N ARG A 97 -26.75 -14.44 -0.83
CA ARG A 97 -27.20 -13.49 -1.84
C ARG A 97 -27.90 -12.30 -1.19
N ILE A 98 -28.52 -12.50 -0.04
CA ILE A 98 -29.20 -11.47 0.75
C ILE A 98 -28.19 -10.79 1.66
N ALA A 99 -27.54 -11.55 2.54
CA ALA A 99 -26.52 -11.05 3.46
C ALA A 99 -25.55 -12.15 3.87
N ALA A 100 -24.26 -11.82 4.06
CA ALA A 100 -23.27 -12.71 4.64
C ALA A 100 -23.47 -12.79 6.16
N GLN A 101 -23.01 -13.91 6.76
CA GLN A 101 -23.06 -14.08 8.21
C GLN A 101 -22.27 -12.96 8.93
N ARG A 102 -22.82 -12.47 10.04
CA ARG A 102 -22.19 -11.42 10.88
C ARG A 102 -21.93 -10.09 10.17
N VAL A 103 -22.46 -9.89 8.98
CA VAL A 103 -22.42 -8.60 8.27
C VAL A 103 -23.80 -7.95 8.37
N MET A 104 -23.86 -6.70 8.85
CA MET A 104 -25.13 -5.97 9.03
C MET A 104 -25.63 -5.27 7.76
N LEU A 105 -24.88 -5.39 6.66
CA LEU A 105 -25.27 -4.88 5.36
C LEU A 105 -25.74 -6.02 4.46
N THR A 106 -26.69 -5.73 3.56
CA THR A 106 -27.00 -6.66 2.47
C THR A 106 -25.75 -6.91 1.62
N THR A 107 -25.67 -8.06 0.95
CA THR A 107 -24.52 -8.41 0.12
C THR A 107 -24.22 -7.35 -0.94
N ARG A 108 -25.25 -6.78 -1.60
CA ARG A 108 -25.06 -5.71 -2.59
C ARG A 108 -24.56 -4.41 -1.95
N CYS A 109 -25.09 -4.04 -0.80
CA CYS A 109 -24.64 -2.88 -0.06
C CYS A 109 -23.20 -3.04 0.47
N ALA A 110 -22.86 -4.20 1.01
CA ALA A 110 -21.51 -4.53 1.49
C ALA A 110 -20.47 -4.46 0.37
N LYS A 111 -20.78 -5.02 -0.81
CA LYS A 111 -19.91 -4.93 -1.99
C LYS A 111 -19.73 -3.48 -2.47
N TRP A 112 -20.82 -2.73 -2.52
CA TRP A 112 -20.77 -1.30 -2.88
C TRP A 112 -19.93 -0.51 -1.86
N ALA A 113 -20.17 -0.66 -0.56
CA ALA A 113 -19.43 0.01 0.50
C ALA A 113 -17.92 -0.33 0.45
N THR A 114 -17.58 -1.60 0.26
CA THR A 114 -16.19 -2.06 0.07
C THR A 114 -15.53 -1.35 -1.11
N LYS A 115 -16.24 -1.20 -2.23
CA LYS A 115 -15.73 -0.50 -3.42
C LYS A 115 -15.56 0.99 -3.19
N GLN A 116 -16.47 1.66 -2.45
CA GLN A 116 -16.33 3.07 -2.10
C GLN A 116 -15.11 3.32 -1.21
N VAL A 117 -14.97 2.54 -0.13
CA VAL A 117 -13.82 2.63 0.79
C VAL A 117 -12.52 2.29 0.07
N GLY A 118 -12.52 1.25 -0.77
CA GLY A 118 -11.36 0.86 -1.57
C GLY A 118 -10.95 1.92 -2.62
N LYS A 119 -11.86 2.78 -3.06
CA LYS A 119 -11.56 3.94 -3.93
C LYS A 119 -11.09 5.19 -3.17
N GLY A 120 -10.97 5.11 -1.84
CA GLY A 120 -10.38 6.16 -1.02
C GLY A 120 -11.36 7.04 -0.27
N ARG A 121 -12.66 6.69 -0.23
CA ARG A 121 -13.60 7.33 0.71
C ARG A 121 -13.34 6.86 2.14
N THR A 122 -13.64 7.70 3.11
CA THR A 122 -13.56 7.29 4.51
C THR A 122 -14.71 6.35 4.87
N VAL A 123 -14.49 5.45 5.82
CA VAL A 123 -15.55 4.58 6.35
C VAL A 123 -16.69 5.42 6.93
N ALA A 124 -16.36 6.52 7.60
CA ALA A 124 -17.33 7.42 8.21
C ALA A 124 -18.25 8.15 7.18
N GLU A 125 -17.70 8.54 6.02
CA GLU A 125 -18.52 9.11 4.93
C GLU A 125 -19.48 8.08 4.36
N VAL A 126 -19.00 6.85 4.12
CA VAL A 126 -19.83 5.76 3.61
C VAL A 126 -20.91 5.37 4.64
N ALA A 127 -20.57 5.32 5.92
CA ALA A 127 -21.50 5.02 7.00
C ALA A 127 -22.61 6.08 7.11
N ARG A 128 -22.25 7.37 7.00
CA ARG A 128 -23.24 8.47 6.98
C ARG A 128 -24.19 8.39 5.79
N GLU A 129 -23.66 8.08 4.60
CA GLU A 129 -24.49 7.92 3.40
C GLU A 129 -25.45 6.73 3.49
N LEU A 130 -25.03 5.65 4.16
CA LEU A 130 -25.85 4.46 4.38
C LEU A 130 -26.73 4.55 5.64
N HIS A 131 -26.65 5.64 6.41
CA HIS A 131 -27.31 5.81 7.70
C HIS A 131 -27.11 4.60 8.63
N CYS A 132 -25.85 4.22 8.83
CA CYS A 132 -25.47 3.09 9.69
C CYS A 132 -24.18 3.39 10.47
N ASP A 133 -23.85 2.48 11.39
CA ASP A 133 -22.66 2.58 12.22
C ASP A 133 -21.36 2.38 11.42
N TRP A 134 -20.32 3.03 11.87
CA TRP A 134 -18.98 2.90 11.31
C TRP A 134 -18.52 1.44 11.24
N ASP A 135 -18.78 0.67 12.31
CA ASP A 135 -18.40 -0.73 12.42
C ASP A 135 -19.06 -1.61 11.35
N ALA A 136 -20.31 -1.33 10.97
CA ALA A 136 -21.02 -2.05 9.94
C ALA A 136 -20.29 -1.96 8.59
N VAL A 137 -19.89 -0.74 8.18
CA VAL A 137 -19.16 -0.49 6.94
C VAL A 137 -17.73 -1.03 7.01
N ASN A 138 -17.05 -0.83 8.15
CA ASN A 138 -15.68 -1.32 8.33
C ASN A 138 -15.64 -2.85 8.28
N ASN A 139 -16.53 -3.54 8.99
CA ASN A 139 -16.61 -5.00 8.98
C ASN A 139 -16.90 -5.55 7.57
N ALA A 140 -17.88 -4.98 6.87
CA ALA A 140 -18.16 -5.34 5.48
C ALA A 140 -16.93 -5.15 4.58
N THR A 141 -16.22 -4.02 4.74
CA THR A 141 -15.00 -3.74 3.97
C THR A 141 -13.89 -4.74 4.25
N MET A 142 -13.71 -5.15 5.51
CA MET A 142 -12.69 -6.16 5.87
C MET A 142 -13.04 -7.52 5.29
N VAL A 143 -14.29 -7.96 5.44
CA VAL A 143 -14.75 -9.27 5.00
C VAL A 143 -14.70 -9.39 3.47
N TYR A 144 -15.34 -8.47 2.75
CA TYR A 144 -15.40 -8.52 1.28
C TYR A 144 -14.09 -8.07 0.63
N GLY A 145 -13.35 -7.15 1.25
CA GLY A 145 -12.03 -6.73 0.79
C GLY A 145 -11.02 -7.85 0.85
N LYS A 146 -10.96 -8.58 1.97
CA LYS A 146 -10.11 -9.77 2.09
C LYS A 146 -10.48 -10.83 1.06
N ALA A 147 -11.76 -11.16 0.95
CA ALA A 147 -12.24 -12.16 -0.01
C ALA A 147 -11.91 -11.78 -1.46
N LEU A 148 -11.98 -10.48 -1.82
CA LEU A 148 -11.57 -9.98 -3.12
C LEU A 148 -10.07 -10.18 -3.37
N LEU A 149 -9.23 -9.79 -2.40
CA LEU A 149 -7.77 -9.93 -2.51
C LEU A 149 -7.33 -11.38 -2.60
N ASP A 150 -7.97 -12.26 -1.84
CA ASP A 150 -7.70 -13.71 -1.83
C ASP A 150 -8.14 -14.37 -3.15
N ALA A 151 -9.23 -13.92 -3.77
CA ALA A 151 -9.73 -14.45 -5.05
C ALA A 151 -8.97 -13.91 -6.27
N ASP A 152 -8.33 -12.75 -6.16
CA ASP A 152 -7.63 -12.11 -7.29
C ASP A 152 -6.20 -12.67 -7.48
N HIS A 153 -6.11 -13.95 -7.80
CA HIS A 153 -4.83 -14.64 -8.03
C HIS A 153 -4.00 -14.06 -9.19
N LYS A 154 -4.65 -13.35 -10.12
CA LYS A 154 -3.98 -12.77 -11.29
C LYS A 154 -3.28 -11.44 -10.98
N ARG A 155 -3.57 -10.83 -9.83
CA ARG A 155 -3.03 -9.52 -9.43
C ARG A 155 -1.49 -9.49 -9.45
N LEU A 156 -0.84 -10.60 -9.12
CA LEU A 156 0.63 -10.70 -9.04
C LEU A 156 1.31 -11.20 -10.32
N ASN A 157 0.55 -11.62 -11.33
CA ASN A 157 1.10 -12.38 -12.46
C ASN A 157 2.00 -11.60 -13.42
N LYS A 158 2.04 -10.27 -13.35
CA LYS A 158 2.80 -9.41 -14.27
C LYS A 158 4.07 -8.84 -13.65
N THR A 159 4.39 -9.15 -12.41
CA THR A 159 5.53 -8.57 -11.69
C THR A 159 6.85 -9.06 -12.27
N VAL A 160 7.67 -8.12 -12.74
CA VAL A 160 9.02 -8.36 -13.29
C VAL A 160 10.06 -7.63 -12.42
N ALA A 161 9.73 -6.48 -11.87
CA ALA A 161 10.59 -5.69 -11.00
C ALA A 161 9.92 -5.53 -9.63
N LEU A 162 10.59 -6.00 -8.59
CA LEU A 162 10.12 -5.98 -7.21
C LEU A 162 10.84 -4.87 -6.44
N GLY A 163 10.08 -3.98 -5.82
CA GLY A 163 10.60 -2.96 -4.91
C GLY A 163 10.34 -3.33 -3.45
N LEU A 164 11.32 -3.11 -2.60
CA LEU A 164 11.20 -3.22 -1.14
C LEU A 164 11.56 -1.88 -0.51
N ASP A 165 10.69 -1.38 0.38
CA ASP A 165 10.92 -0.11 1.08
C ASP A 165 10.26 -0.11 2.47
N GLU A 166 10.74 0.77 3.35
CA GLU A 166 10.22 0.92 4.71
C GLU A 166 9.17 2.02 4.79
N THR A 167 8.06 1.73 5.45
CA THR A 167 7.08 2.74 5.85
C THR A 167 6.76 2.63 7.33
N SER A 168 6.59 3.78 8.01
CA SER A 168 6.20 3.74 9.40
C SER A 168 4.71 3.44 9.53
N PHE A 169 4.32 2.47 10.36
CA PHE A 169 2.94 2.12 10.64
C PHE A 169 2.34 2.98 11.76
N VAL A 170 2.87 2.90 12.97
CA VAL A 170 2.36 3.58 14.16
C VAL A 170 3.52 4.13 14.99
N LYS A 171 3.28 5.24 15.71
CA LYS A 171 4.12 5.69 16.83
C LYS A 171 3.53 5.11 18.12
N LEU A 172 4.26 4.25 18.79
CA LEU A 172 3.88 3.70 20.07
C LEU A 172 4.39 4.61 21.21
N GLY A 173 3.48 5.41 21.80
CA GLY A 173 3.74 6.23 22.99
C GLY A 173 4.50 7.55 22.75
N ARG A 174 4.64 8.34 23.81
CA ARG A 174 5.33 9.65 23.80
C ARG A 174 6.83 9.57 23.50
N HIS A 175 7.48 8.45 23.80
CA HIS A 175 8.92 8.21 23.62
C HIS A 175 9.26 7.40 22.36
N SER A 176 8.46 7.55 21.32
CA SER A 176 8.78 7.31 19.89
C SER A 176 9.36 5.95 19.47
N HIS A 177 8.86 4.84 19.96
CA HIS A 177 9.05 3.60 19.21
C HIS A 177 8.14 3.64 17.97
N ARG A 178 8.74 3.83 16.80
CA ARG A 178 8.01 3.72 15.54
C ARG A 178 8.01 2.26 15.14
N GLN A 179 6.82 1.70 14.97
CA GLN A 179 6.69 0.43 14.29
C GLN A 179 6.80 0.66 12.79
N PHE A 180 7.75 -0.02 12.17
CA PHE A 180 7.94 0.00 10.72
C PHE A 180 7.30 -1.21 10.08
N CYS A 181 6.89 -1.07 8.85
CA CYS A 181 6.42 -2.16 7.99
C CYS A 181 7.17 -2.11 6.65
N THR A 182 7.31 -3.28 6.02
CA THR A 182 7.88 -3.38 4.68
C THR A 182 6.77 -3.29 3.63
N THR A 183 6.91 -2.35 2.72
CA THR A 183 6.12 -2.27 1.50
C THR A 183 6.76 -3.14 0.44
N ILE A 184 5.99 -4.05 -0.15
CA ILE A 184 6.37 -4.87 -1.29
C ILE A 184 5.62 -4.33 -2.50
N ALA A 185 6.34 -3.82 -3.49
CA ALA A 185 5.76 -3.16 -4.66
C ALA A 185 6.18 -3.83 -5.97
N ASP A 186 5.27 -3.86 -6.92
CA ASP A 186 5.58 -4.06 -8.33
C ASP A 186 5.91 -2.70 -8.93
N VAL A 187 7.21 -2.45 -9.15
CA VAL A 187 7.71 -1.15 -9.61
C VAL A 187 7.32 -0.90 -11.06
N GLY A 188 7.30 -1.96 -11.88
CA GLY A 188 6.95 -1.86 -13.29
C GLY A 188 5.46 -1.56 -13.53
N ASN A 189 4.58 -2.09 -12.68
CA ASN A 189 3.14 -1.89 -12.79
C ASN A 189 2.60 -0.82 -11.82
N HIS A 190 3.46 -0.14 -11.05
CA HIS A 190 3.08 0.87 -10.06
C HIS A 190 1.96 0.36 -9.12
N GLN A 191 2.20 -0.77 -8.45
CA GLN A 191 1.22 -1.48 -7.66
C GLN A 191 1.81 -1.96 -6.33
N ILE A 192 1.08 -1.80 -5.24
CA ILE A 192 1.42 -2.45 -3.97
C ILE A 192 1.00 -3.92 -4.05
N ILE A 193 1.98 -4.81 -3.87
CA ILE A 193 1.76 -6.25 -3.82
C ILE A 193 1.28 -6.65 -2.43
N ASP A 194 2.03 -6.21 -1.40
CA ASP A 194 1.69 -6.47 -0.01
C ASP A 194 2.38 -5.48 0.94
N ILE A 195 1.95 -5.49 2.22
CA ILE A 195 2.61 -4.80 3.32
C ILE A 195 2.78 -5.80 4.46
N LEU A 196 3.99 -5.86 5.02
CA LEU A 196 4.31 -6.73 6.15
C LEU A 196 4.50 -5.91 7.43
N PRO A 197 4.06 -6.40 8.61
CA PRO A 197 4.15 -5.68 9.90
C PRO A 197 5.57 -5.66 10.48
N THR A 198 6.57 -5.83 9.67
CA THR A 198 7.98 -6.01 10.02
C THR A 198 8.89 -5.42 8.98
N ARG A 199 10.15 -5.17 9.35
CA ARG A 199 11.26 -4.85 8.44
C ARG A 199 12.37 -5.90 8.48
N ASP A 200 12.13 -6.99 9.20
CA ASP A 200 13.14 -8.01 9.44
C ASP A 200 13.34 -8.90 8.21
N PHE A 201 14.61 -9.22 7.97
CA PHE A 201 15.02 -10.08 6.86
C PHE A 201 14.24 -11.40 6.81
N VAL A 202 14.07 -12.06 7.98
CA VAL A 202 13.47 -13.39 8.07
C VAL A 202 12.03 -13.40 7.55
N ASP A 203 11.23 -12.45 8.01
CA ASP A 203 9.81 -12.37 7.67
C ASP A 203 9.59 -11.98 6.21
N VAL A 204 10.37 -11.01 5.69
CA VAL A 204 10.30 -10.60 4.29
C VAL A 204 10.74 -11.75 3.37
N ALA A 205 11.82 -12.44 3.74
CA ALA A 205 12.29 -13.62 3.00
C ALA A 205 11.27 -14.77 3.04
N ALA A 206 10.63 -15.01 4.18
CA ALA A 206 9.59 -16.03 4.34
C ALA A 206 8.38 -15.72 3.44
N TRP A 207 7.93 -14.47 3.41
CA TRP A 207 6.82 -14.05 2.55
C TRP A 207 7.14 -14.31 1.07
N ILE A 208 8.34 -13.94 0.58
CA ILE A 208 8.75 -14.17 -0.81
C ILE A 208 8.89 -15.68 -1.10
N LYS A 209 9.44 -16.47 -0.16
CA LYS A 209 9.57 -17.93 -0.30
C LYS A 209 8.21 -18.61 -0.47
N ALA A 210 7.18 -18.12 0.23
CA ALA A 210 5.82 -18.64 0.16
C ALA A 210 5.14 -18.39 -1.19
N GLN A 211 5.64 -17.45 -2.01
CA GLN A 211 5.05 -17.17 -3.32
C GLN A 211 5.28 -18.33 -4.33
N PRO A 212 4.39 -18.48 -5.32
CA PRO A 212 4.51 -19.53 -6.34
C PRO A 212 5.87 -19.52 -7.05
N LYS A 213 6.43 -20.69 -7.33
CA LYS A 213 7.72 -20.81 -8.05
C LYS A 213 7.74 -20.04 -9.38
N GLN A 214 6.61 -20.07 -10.10
CA GLN A 214 6.45 -19.36 -11.37
C GLN A 214 6.53 -17.84 -11.20
N TRP A 215 5.93 -17.29 -10.13
CA TRP A 215 6.02 -15.86 -9.83
C TRP A 215 7.48 -15.46 -9.53
N LYS A 216 8.17 -16.19 -8.67
CA LYS A 216 9.60 -15.94 -8.33
C LYS A 216 10.50 -15.96 -9.56
N ARG A 217 10.26 -16.86 -10.52
CA ARG A 217 11.05 -16.96 -11.76
C ARG A 217 10.87 -15.76 -12.70
N ARG A 218 9.78 -15.03 -12.61
CA ARG A 218 9.50 -13.85 -13.43
C ARG A 218 10.21 -12.60 -12.92
N ILE A 219 10.58 -12.56 -11.64
CA ILE A 219 11.27 -11.41 -11.06
C ILE A 219 12.68 -11.35 -11.63
N ARG A 220 12.94 -10.36 -12.45
CA ARG A 220 14.23 -10.09 -13.08
C ARG A 220 15.03 -9.03 -12.32
N TYR A 221 14.33 -8.08 -11.68
CA TYR A 221 14.94 -6.93 -11.03
C TYR A 221 14.45 -6.78 -9.60
N GLY A 222 15.36 -6.40 -8.71
CA GLY A 222 15.09 -5.98 -7.36
C GLY A 222 15.49 -4.52 -7.18
N ALA A 223 14.49 -3.60 -7.14
CA ALA A 223 14.74 -2.20 -6.83
C ALA A 223 14.78 -2.02 -5.31
N LEU A 224 15.82 -1.37 -4.82
CA LEU A 224 16.00 -1.15 -3.38
C LEU A 224 16.69 0.19 -3.10
N ASP A 225 16.46 0.69 -1.90
CA ASP A 225 17.34 1.66 -1.30
C ASP A 225 18.69 1.01 -0.93
N MET A 226 19.62 1.80 -0.40
CA MET A 226 20.94 1.25 0.02
C MET A 226 20.83 0.49 1.35
N SER A 227 19.83 -0.38 1.51
CA SER A 227 19.56 -1.22 2.68
C SER A 227 20.24 -2.59 2.53
N ASN A 228 21.17 -2.90 3.42
CA ASN A 228 21.83 -4.21 3.44
C ASN A 228 20.82 -5.35 3.71
N SER A 229 19.80 -5.09 4.52
CA SER A 229 18.76 -6.07 4.87
C SER A 229 17.98 -6.50 3.64
N TYR A 230 17.50 -5.56 2.84
CA TYR A 230 16.75 -5.87 1.62
C TYR A 230 17.65 -6.46 0.52
N ALA A 231 18.89 -5.99 0.42
CA ALA A 231 19.86 -6.60 -0.51
C ALA A 231 20.10 -8.09 -0.17
N ALA A 232 20.23 -8.42 1.12
CA ALA A 232 20.36 -9.81 1.58
C ALA A 232 19.11 -10.64 1.25
N VAL A 233 17.88 -10.07 1.39
CA VAL A 233 16.66 -10.76 0.99
C VAL A 233 16.73 -11.18 -0.48
N PHE A 234 17.05 -10.24 -1.39
CA PHE A 234 17.16 -10.57 -2.82
C PHE A 234 18.24 -11.64 -3.06
N SER A 235 19.40 -11.50 -2.45
CA SER A 235 20.51 -12.47 -2.65
C SER A 235 20.13 -13.89 -2.24
N VAL A 236 19.34 -14.05 -1.17
CA VAL A 236 18.99 -15.37 -0.62
C VAL A 236 17.76 -15.98 -1.30
N VAL A 237 16.72 -15.18 -1.56
CA VAL A 237 15.42 -15.74 -2.03
C VAL A 237 15.16 -15.53 -3.52
N LEU A 238 15.84 -14.57 -4.15
CA LEU A 238 15.72 -14.26 -5.57
C LEU A 238 17.14 -14.08 -6.21
N PRO A 239 18.04 -15.07 -6.10
CA PRO A 239 19.46 -14.91 -6.49
C PRO A 239 19.68 -14.62 -7.97
N LYS A 240 18.66 -14.85 -8.82
CA LYS A 240 18.69 -14.53 -10.25
C LYS A 240 18.23 -13.12 -10.58
N ALA A 241 17.67 -12.40 -9.62
CA ALA A 241 17.23 -11.04 -9.82
C ALA A 241 18.40 -10.07 -9.74
N THR A 242 18.55 -9.22 -10.75
CA THR A 242 19.52 -8.14 -10.76
C THR A 242 19.09 -7.08 -9.76
N GLN A 243 19.92 -6.84 -8.74
CA GLN A 243 19.66 -5.81 -7.74
C GLN A 243 20.06 -4.45 -8.31
N VAL A 244 19.19 -3.45 -8.14
CA VAL A 244 19.37 -2.09 -8.64
C VAL A 244 19.13 -1.09 -7.52
N VAL A 245 20.14 -0.26 -7.24
CA VAL A 245 19.99 0.88 -6.32
C VAL A 245 19.31 2.02 -7.05
N ASP A 246 18.31 2.61 -6.39
CA ASP A 246 17.63 3.78 -6.92
C ASP A 246 18.57 4.99 -6.99
N PRO A 247 18.65 5.69 -8.16
CA PRO A 247 19.44 6.90 -8.33
C PRO A 247 19.16 7.97 -7.27
N PHE A 248 17.90 8.14 -6.86
CA PHE A 248 17.52 9.12 -5.85
C PHE A 248 18.26 8.84 -4.52
N HIS A 249 18.31 7.59 -4.06
CA HIS A 249 18.97 7.21 -2.82
C HIS A 249 20.51 7.35 -2.90
N ALA A 250 21.11 7.07 -4.04
CA ALA A 250 22.53 7.27 -4.27
C ALA A 250 22.90 8.78 -4.25
N VAL A 251 22.12 9.61 -4.95
CA VAL A 251 22.31 11.06 -4.93
C VAL A 251 21.98 11.65 -3.54
N GLN A 252 21.02 11.12 -2.82
CA GLN A 252 20.73 11.53 -1.45
C GLN A 252 21.92 11.22 -0.50
N LEU A 253 22.61 10.10 -0.72
CA LEU A 253 23.84 9.79 0.04
C LEU A 253 24.93 10.85 -0.22
N ALA A 254 25.13 11.26 -1.48
CA ALA A 254 26.07 12.33 -1.84
C ALA A 254 25.64 13.69 -1.21
N ASN A 255 24.34 14.00 -1.24
CA ASN A 255 23.81 15.20 -0.59
C ASN A 255 24.04 15.21 0.93
N ARG A 256 23.90 14.06 1.59
CA ARG A 256 24.19 13.94 3.04
C ARG A 256 25.68 14.14 3.31
N CYS A 257 26.55 13.52 2.52
CA CYS A 257 27.99 13.72 2.61
C CYS A 257 28.35 15.22 2.52
N LEU A 258 27.86 15.90 1.49
CA LEU A 258 28.07 17.32 1.25
C LEU A 258 27.58 18.19 2.43
N ASP A 259 26.38 17.90 2.96
CA ASP A 259 25.84 18.67 4.09
C ASP A 259 26.61 18.41 5.39
N ASP A 260 27.14 17.20 5.59
CA ASP A 260 27.97 16.86 6.75
C ASP A 260 29.35 17.57 6.66
N VAL A 261 30.00 17.57 5.49
CA VAL A 261 31.25 18.34 5.27
C VAL A 261 31.00 19.83 5.53
N ARG A 262 29.97 20.40 4.92
CA ARG A 262 29.61 21.81 5.11
C ARG A 262 29.41 22.18 6.58
N ARG A 263 28.69 21.34 7.33
CA ARG A 263 28.43 21.58 8.76
C ARG A 263 29.72 21.49 9.59
N ARG A 264 30.57 20.51 9.30
CA ARG A 264 31.87 20.38 10.00
C ARG A 264 32.75 21.59 9.74
N VAL A 265 32.97 21.97 8.48
CA VAL A 265 33.77 23.13 8.10
C VAL A 265 33.25 24.41 8.79
N GLN A 266 31.93 24.61 8.84
CA GLN A 266 31.37 25.78 9.55
C GLN A 266 31.59 25.71 11.07
N ILE A 267 31.52 24.52 11.70
CA ILE A 267 31.81 24.36 13.13
C ILE A 267 33.29 24.67 13.41
N GLU A 268 34.20 24.13 12.60
CA GLU A 268 35.64 24.33 12.76
C GLU A 268 36.06 25.79 12.59
N GLN A 269 35.46 26.51 11.62
CA GLN A 269 35.79 27.88 11.35
C GLN A 269 35.07 28.91 12.23
N LEU A 270 33.78 28.66 12.56
CA LEU A 270 32.89 29.64 13.16
C LEU A 270 32.38 29.24 14.55
N GLY A 271 32.68 28.01 15.01
CA GLY A 271 32.18 27.47 16.27
C GLY A 271 30.68 27.09 16.28
N HIS A 272 30.01 27.17 15.13
CA HIS A 272 28.56 26.84 15.03
C HIS A 272 28.16 26.25 13.67
N ARG A 273 26.99 25.62 13.59
CA ARG A 273 26.49 24.93 12.37
C ARG A 273 26.04 25.85 11.24
N GLY A 274 26.14 27.15 11.41
CA GLY A 274 25.79 28.16 10.43
C GLY A 274 24.63 29.07 10.83
N ARG A 275 24.78 30.36 10.58
CA ARG A 275 23.80 31.42 10.79
C ARG A 275 23.45 32.09 9.45
N LYS A 276 22.43 32.95 9.47
CA LYS A 276 21.84 33.55 8.25
C LYS A 276 22.91 34.26 7.36
N ASP A 277 23.92 34.86 7.97
CA ASP A 277 24.91 35.68 7.26
C ASP A 277 26.17 34.91 6.85
N ASP A 278 26.34 33.68 7.33
CA ASP A 278 27.51 32.85 7.01
C ASP A 278 27.52 32.42 5.54
N PRO A 279 28.67 32.52 4.83
CA PRO A 279 28.76 32.21 3.42
C PRO A 279 28.21 30.83 3.06
N LEU A 280 28.68 29.75 3.69
CA LEU A 280 28.25 28.39 3.40
C LEU A 280 26.79 28.13 3.79
N TYR A 281 26.28 28.80 4.83
CA TYR A 281 24.88 28.65 5.22
C TYR A 281 23.93 29.28 4.18
N ARG A 282 24.33 30.42 3.59
CA ARG A 282 23.55 31.11 2.56
C ARG A 282 23.37 30.28 1.28
N ILE A 283 24.35 29.45 0.94
CA ILE A 283 24.33 28.59 -0.26
C ILE A 283 23.89 27.12 0.02
N ARG A 284 23.57 26.77 1.25
CA ARG A 284 23.22 25.39 1.63
C ARG A 284 22.14 24.70 0.77
N ARG A 285 21.20 25.49 0.24
CA ARG A 285 20.15 24.96 -0.65
C ARG A 285 20.62 24.85 -2.10
N SER A 286 21.45 25.77 -2.54
CA SER A 286 22.05 25.75 -3.88
C SER A 286 22.99 24.57 -4.04
N LEU A 287 23.81 24.28 -3.03
CA LEU A 287 24.69 23.10 -2.98
C LEU A 287 23.96 21.76 -3.19
N LEU A 288 22.72 21.65 -2.70
CA LEU A 288 21.92 20.41 -2.80
C LEU A 288 21.13 20.31 -4.13
N ARG A 289 21.01 21.42 -4.87
CA ARG A 289 20.39 21.39 -6.20
C ARG A 289 21.37 20.83 -7.23
N GLY A 290 20.86 20.30 -8.34
CA GLY A 290 21.68 20.00 -9.50
C GLY A 290 22.14 21.29 -10.17
N GLU A 291 23.38 21.29 -10.64
CA GLU A 291 24.01 22.47 -11.24
C GLU A 291 23.26 22.97 -12.49
N GLU A 292 22.65 22.06 -13.25
CA GLU A 292 21.80 22.33 -14.41
C GLU A 292 20.50 23.11 -14.06
N ARG A 293 20.15 23.15 -12.77
CA ARG A 293 18.96 23.87 -12.27
C ARG A 293 19.30 25.24 -11.65
N LEU A 294 20.55 25.63 -11.70
CA LEU A 294 21.02 26.94 -11.24
C LEU A 294 21.12 27.87 -12.43
N ASP A 295 20.54 29.06 -12.32
CA ASP A 295 20.80 30.13 -13.26
C ASP A 295 22.22 30.71 -13.06
N ASP A 296 22.70 31.49 -14.02
CA ASP A 296 24.08 32.04 -14.01
C ASP A 296 24.35 32.90 -12.75
N LYS A 297 23.34 33.62 -12.28
CA LYS A 297 23.45 34.45 -11.07
C LYS A 297 23.57 33.56 -9.81
N ALA A 298 22.85 32.44 -9.76
CA ALA A 298 22.96 31.50 -8.65
C ALA A 298 24.29 30.76 -8.67
N LYS A 299 24.83 30.41 -9.86
CA LYS A 299 26.15 29.79 -10.02
C LYS A 299 27.26 30.74 -9.54
N GLN A 300 27.28 31.95 -10.03
CA GLN A 300 28.24 33.00 -9.62
C GLN A 300 28.22 33.23 -8.10
N ARG A 301 27.00 33.32 -7.53
CA ARG A 301 26.83 33.43 -6.08
C ARG A 301 27.35 32.21 -5.33
N LEU A 302 27.13 30.97 -5.87
CA LEU A 302 27.62 29.74 -5.28
C LEU A 302 29.14 29.74 -5.22
N GLU A 303 29.81 30.04 -6.33
CA GLU A 303 31.27 30.11 -6.44
C GLU A 303 31.87 31.16 -5.48
N SER A 304 31.39 32.40 -5.51
CA SER A 304 31.90 33.47 -4.65
C SER A 304 31.75 33.15 -3.15
N LEU A 305 30.65 32.51 -2.74
CA LEU A 305 30.44 32.21 -1.33
C LEU A 305 31.14 30.88 -0.91
N LEU A 306 31.46 29.97 -1.85
CA LEU A 306 32.37 28.85 -1.61
C LEU A 306 33.79 29.35 -1.36
N GLU A 307 34.35 30.22 -2.25
CA GLU A 307 35.66 30.84 -2.07
C GLU A 307 35.81 31.53 -0.70
N LEU A 308 34.75 32.21 -0.26
CA LEU A 308 34.77 32.97 1.00
C LEU A 308 34.66 32.06 2.23
N GLY A 309 33.93 30.96 2.14
CA GLY A 309 33.58 30.10 3.29
C GLY A 309 34.23 28.73 3.34
N ASP A 310 35.01 28.36 2.32
CA ASP A 310 35.62 27.03 2.18
C ASP A 310 37.12 27.13 1.80
N PRO A 311 37.97 27.69 2.68
CA PRO A 311 39.37 27.96 2.36
C PRO A 311 40.19 26.73 1.97
N ASN A 312 39.78 25.54 2.46
CA ASN A 312 40.45 24.27 2.16
C ASN A 312 39.79 23.52 1.00
N ALA A 313 38.79 24.10 0.34
CA ALA A 313 38.03 23.53 -0.76
C ALA A 313 37.33 22.18 -0.44
N GLU A 314 37.10 21.85 0.82
CA GLU A 314 36.51 20.56 1.23
C GLU A 314 35.03 20.45 0.83
N VAL A 315 34.27 21.56 0.98
CA VAL A 315 32.85 21.62 0.57
C VAL A 315 32.75 21.60 -0.95
N ALA A 316 33.65 22.29 -1.64
CA ALA A 316 33.76 22.32 -3.11
C ALA A 316 34.04 20.90 -3.66
N ILE A 317 34.95 20.14 -3.04
CA ILE A 317 35.27 18.74 -3.40
C ILE A 317 34.02 17.87 -3.22
N ALA A 318 33.32 17.96 -2.08
CA ALA A 318 32.12 17.18 -1.82
C ALA A 318 30.99 17.56 -2.80
N HIS A 319 30.84 18.83 -3.16
CA HIS A 319 29.89 19.30 -4.16
C HIS A 319 30.21 18.71 -5.54
N ARG A 320 31.47 18.77 -5.96
CA ARG A 320 31.92 18.15 -7.22
C ARG A 320 31.69 16.65 -7.27
N ALA A 321 31.97 15.95 -6.17
CA ALA A 321 31.70 14.50 -6.08
C ALA A 321 30.20 14.19 -6.24
N LYS A 322 29.31 15.02 -5.69
CA LYS A 322 27.86 14.91 -5.88
C LYS A 322 27.48 15.14 -7.36
N GLU A 323 27.95 16.20 -7.99
CA GLU A 323 27.64 16.46 -9.40
C GLU A 323 28.18 15.36 -10.30
N TYR A 324 29.40 14.89 -10.07
CA TYR A 324 29.98 13.76 -10.84
C TYR A 324 29.11 12.49 -10.75
N LEU A 325 28.54 12.19 -9.57
CA LEU A 325 27.57 11.08 -9.43
C LEU A 325 26.29 11.34 -10.22
N ARG A 326 25.86 12.60 -10.34
CA ARG A 326 24.66 12.96 -11.13
C ARG A 326 24.93 12.80 -12.62
N ASP A 327 26.12 13.25 -13.08
CA ASP A 327 26.58 13.10 -14.47
C ASP A 327 26.70 11.62 -14.85
N PHE A 328 27.20 10.78 -13.93
CA PHE A 328 27.20 9.32 -14.10
C PHE A 328 25.80 8.80 -14.47
N TYR A 329 24.72 9.24 -13.78
CA TYR A 329 23.37 8.79 -14.10
C TYR A 329 22.82 9.35 -15.44
N ALA A 330 23.39 10.42 -15.97
CA ALA A 330 23.04 10.98 -17.27
C ALA A 330 23.74 10.28 -18.45
N MET A 331 24.80 9.49 -18.20
CA MET A 331 25.51 8.76 -19.23
C MET A 331 24.62 7.71 -19.89
N THR A 332 24.83 7.47 -21.17
CA THR A 332 24.07 6.46 -21.94
C THR A 332 24.86 5.18 -22.15
N ASP A 333 26.18 5.28 -22.29
CA ASP A 333 27.06 4.13 -22.41
C ASP A 333 27.39 3.49 -21.06
N VAL A 334 27.35 2.15 -21.00
CA VAL A 334 27.54 1.41 -19.75
C VAL A 334 29.01 1.31 -19.36
N ASP A 335 29.91 1.24 -20.34
CA ASP A 335 31.33 1.15 -20.07
C ASP A 335 31.92 2.49 -19.63
N ASP A 336 31.45 3.58 -20.22
CA ASP A 336 31.75 4.94 -19.76
C ASP A 336 31.22 5.16 -18.34
N ALA A 337 30.01 4.74 -18.06
CA ALA A 337 29.42 4.80 -16.72
C ALA A 337 30.21 3.96 -15.70
N HIS A 338 30.67 2.75 -16.09
CA HIS A 338 31.52 1.92 -15.24
C HIS A 338 32.81 2.63 -14.87
N HIS A 339 33.50 3.20 -15.88
CA HIS A 339 34.73 3.92 -15.68
C HIS A 339 34.55 5.18 -14.81
N ALA A 340 33.50 5.94 -15.06
CA ALA A 340 33.16 7.12 -14.27
C ALA A 340 32.89 6.77 -12.80
N LEU A 341 32.08 5.72 -12.54
CA LEU A 341 31.79 5.30 -11.18
C LEU A 341 33.03 4.79 -10.44
N ALA A 342 33.90 4.04 -11.13
CA ALA A 342 35.17 3.57 -10.56
C ALA A 342 36.09 4.75 -10.22
N THR A 343 36.25 5.70 -11.13
CA THR A 343 37.02 6.93 -10.92
C THR A 343 36.51 7.74 -9.73
N LEU A 344 35.20 7.92 -9.63
CA LEU A 344 34.58 8.61 -8.48
C LEU A 344 34.88 7.89 -7.16
N ALA A 345 34.68 6.58 -7.13
CA ALA A 345 34.87 5.77 -5.93
C ALA A 345 36.33 5.76 -5.47
N ASP A 346 37.28 5.67 -6.40
CA ASP A 346 38.72 5.68 -6.11
C ASP A 346 39.19 7.05 -5.66
N HIS A 347 38.75 8.11 -6.35
CA HIS A 347 39.06 9.49 -5.94
C HIS A 347 38.56 9.80 -4.54
N CYS A 348 37.30 9.51 -4.25
CA CYS A 348 36.71 9.76 -2.93
C CYS A 348 37.33 8.95 -1.80
N THR A 349 38.01 7.81 -2.06
CA THR A 349 38.65 6.99 -1.01
C THR A 349 40.10 7.33 -0.74
N LYS A 350 40.69 8.29 -1.46
CA LYS A 350 42.07 8.74 -1.21
C LYS A 350 42.22 9.32 0.18
N ILE A 351 43.43 9.23 0.74
CA ILE A 351 43.73 9.62 2.13
C ILE A 351 43.62 11.14 2.36
N GLU A 352 43.86 11.93 1.33
CA GLU A 352 43.77 13.39 1.37
C GLU A 352 42.31 13.93 1.40
N MET A 353 41.32 13.06 1.14
CA MET A 353 39.92 13.45 1.19
C MET A 353 39.41 13.54 2.64
N SER A 354 38.44 14.40 2.86
CA SER A 354 37.79 14.52 4.17
C SER A 354 37.13 13.19 4.61
N PRO A 355 36.99 12.91 5.93
CA PRO A 355 36.43 11.66 6.43
C PRO A 355 35.03 11.34 5.88
N GLU A 356 34.23 12.35 5.64
CA GLU A 356 32.88 12.23 5.07
C GLU A 356 32.94 11.78 3.62
N VAL A 357 33.83 12.39 2.81
CA VAL A 357 34.03 12.03 1.40
C VAL A 357 34.59 10.62 1.30
N GLN A 358 35.53 10.23 2.18
CA GLN A 358 36.02 8.86 2.23
C GLN A 358 34.92 7.84 2.57
N ARG A 359 34.02 8.15 3.52
CA ARG A 359 32.84 7.29 3.83
C ARG A 359 31.91 7.18 2.64
N PHE A 360 31.69 8.28 1.92
CA PHE A 360 30.90 8.26 0.68
C PHE A 360 31.54 7.36 -0.36
N GLY A 361 32.86 7.50 -0.65
CA GLY A 361 33.60 6.63 -1.58
C GLY A 361 33.54 5.16 -1.22
N ARG A 362 33.72 4.82 0.08
CA ARG A 362 33.55 3.41 0.56
C ARG A 362 32.13 2.89 0.35
N SER A 363 31.13 3.75 0.49
CA SER A 363 29.73 3.37 0.24
C SER A 363 29.51 3.10 -1.24
N ILE A 364 30.03 3.95 -2.14
CA ILE A 364 29.97 3.71 -3.59
C ILE A 364 30.64 2.38 -3.94
N LYS A 365 31.85 2.09 -3.42
CA LYS A 365 32.53 0.80 -3.64
C LYS A 365 31.70 -0.40 -3.19
N ARG A 366 31.07 -0.31 -2.01
CA ARG A 366 30.20 -1.39 -1.47
C ARG A 366 28.99 -1.68 -2.35
N TRP A 367 28.41 -0.65 -2.93
CA TRP A 367 27.19 -0.73 -3.72
C TRP A 367 27.42 -0.66 -5.23
N PHE A 368 28.68 -0.75 -5.67
CA PHE A 368 29.13 -0.46 -7.02
C PHE A 368 28.28 -1.15 -8.10
N ASP A 369 28.22 -2.47 -8.10
CA ASP A 369 27.47 -3.23 -9.10
C ASP A 369 25.99 -2.89 -9.11
N LYS A 370 25.40 -2.66 -7.92
CA LYS A 370 23.98 -2.36 -7.80
C LYS A 370 23.65 -0.93 -8.27
N ILE A 371 24.57 0.00 -8.13
CA ILE A 371 24.46 1.37 -8.67
C ILE A 371 24.62 1.32 -10.19
N LEU A 372 25.65 0.61 -10.70
CA LEU A 372 25.90 0.47 -12.13
C LEU A 372 24.76 -0.27 -12.86
N ASN A 373 24.15 -1.26 -12.22
CA ASN A 373 23.04 -2.03 -12.79
C ASN A 373 21.85 -1.16 -13.22
N TRP A 374 21.70 0.07 -12.70
CA TRP A 374 20.68 0.98 -13.18
C TRP A 374 20.81 1.29 -14.68
N HIS A 375 22.03 1.43 -15.21
CA HIS A 375 22.25 1.70 -16.62
C HIS A 375 21.74 0.56 -17.53
N ARG A 376 21.83 -0.69 -17.06
CA ARG A 376 21.37 -1.88 -17.79
C ARG A 376 19.86 -2.11 -17.61
N ALA A 377 19.34 -1.89 -16.42
CA ALA A 377 17.98 -2.25 -16.06
C ALA A 377 16.98 -1.10 -16.30
N LYS A 378 17.42 0.16 -16.16
CA LYS A 378 16.57 1.39 -16.15
C LYS A 378 15.37 1.27 -15.20
N VAL A 379 15.53 0.52 -14.10
CA VAL A 379 14.52 0.34 -13.03
C VAL A 379 14.88 1.26 -11.87
N SER A 380 13.91 2.00 -11.37
CA SER A 380 14.07 2.85 -10.20
C SER A 380 13.06 2.51 -9.10
N ASN A 381 13.34 2.91 -7.87
CA ASN A 381 12.40 2.77 -6.75
C ASN A 381 11.42 3.96 -6.64
N GLY A 382 11.51 4.92 -7.54
CA GLY A 382 10.61 6.09 -7.59
C GLY A 382 9.12 5.74 -7.57
N PRO A 383 8.66 4.69 -8.30
CA PRO A 383 7.29 4.21 -8.17
C PRO A 383 6.93 3.75 -6.75
N THR A 384 7.85 3.16 -6.00
CA THR A 384 7.62 2.75 -4.61
C THR A 384 7.43 3.96 -3.70
N GLU A 385 8.20 5.03 -3.90
CA GLU A 385 7.99 6.30 -3.18
C GLU A 385 6.62 6.91 -3.47
N ALA A 386 6.19 6.92 -4.74
CA ALA A 386 4.85 7.37 -5.12
C ALA A 386 3.76 6.51 -4.45
N LEU A 387 3.93 5.20 -4.41
CA LEU A 387 3.05 4.26 -3.71
C LEU A 387 3.05 4.50 -2.20
N ASN A 388 4.20 4.81 -1.59
CA ASN A 388 4.29 5.18 -0.19
C ASN A 388 3.52 6.47 0.14
N ASN A 389 3.40 7.41 -0.80
CA ASN A 389 2.55 8.58 -0.63
C ASN A 389 1.05 8.22 -0.64
N LEU A 390 0.64 7.21 -1.44
CA LEU A 390 -0.72 6.66 -1.38
C LEU A 390 -0.97 5.96 -0.02
N ILE A 391 -0.01 5.22 0.49
CA ILE A 391 -0.06 4.63 1.83
C ILE A 391 -0.26 5.70 2.91
N LYS A 392 0.52 6.78 2.85
CA LYS A 392 0.40 7.93 3.77
C LYS A 392 -0.97 8.59 3.66
N ARG A 393 -1.57 8.64 2.46
CA ARG A 393 -2.94 9.14 2.26
C ARG A 393 -3.96 8.24 2.97
N ILE A 394 -3.88 6.91 2.81
CA ILE A 394 -4.77 5.97 3.50
C ILE A 394 -4.66 6.13 5.02
N LYS A 395 -3.46 6.30 5.56
CA LYS A 395 -3.27 6.57 7.01
C LYS A 395 -3.97 7.86 7.44
N ARG A 396 -3.89 8.92 6.65
CA ARG A 396 -4.52 10.22 6.93
C ARG A 396 -6.05 10.12 6.93
N ILE A 397 -6.64 9.57 5.89
CA ILE A 397 -8.10 9.45 5.78
C ILE A 397 -8.70 8.41 6.76
N GLY A 398 -7.87 7.51 7.29
CA GLY A 398 -8.25 6.59 8.36
C GLY A 398 -8.05 7.15 9.76
N PHE A 399 -7.55 8.38 9.91
CA PHE A 399 -7.20 9.00 11.20
C PHE A 399 -6.27 8.12 12.07
N GLY A 400 -5.48 7.26 11.44
CA GLY A 400 -4.64 6.26 12.06
C GLY A 400 -5.28 4.86 12.05
N PHE A 401 -4.47 3.86 12.39
CA PHE A 401 -4.89 2.47 12.50
C PHE A 401 -4.25 1.85 13.72
N THR A 402 -5.02 1.13 14.50
CA THR A 402 -4.55 0.30 15.62
C THR A 402 -4.38 -1.15 15.20
N ASN A 403 -5.19 -1.61 14.24
CA ASN A 403 -5.15 -2.97 13.70
C ASN A 403 -4.40 -3.00 12.37
N PHE A 404 -3.31 -3.78 12.31
CA PHE A 404 -2.47 -3.88 11.12
C PHE A 404 -3.21 -4.50 9.93
N GLU A 405 -4.03 -5.53 10.15
CA GLU A 405 -4.76 -6.20 9.05
C GLU A 405 -5.79 -5.27 8.41
N HIS A 406 -6.48 -4.44 9.20
CA HIS A 406 -7.36 -3.40 8.67
C HIS A 406 -6.59 -2.39 7.81
N TYR A 407 -5.42 -1.97 8.27
CA TYR A 407 -4.54 -1.09 7.50
C TYR A 407 -4.08 -1.75 6.20
N ARG A 408 -3.59 -2.98 6.27
CA ARG A 408 -3.11 -3.77 5.12
C ARG A 408 -4.21 -3.92 4.05
N ILE A 409 -5.39 -4.39 4.44
CA ILE A 409 -6.51 -4.57 3.51
C ILE A 409 -6.87 -3.24 2.85
N ARG A 410 -7.02 -2.15 3.59
CA ARG A 410 -7.37 -0.84 3.03
C ARG A 410 -6.31 -0.30 2.07
N VAL A 411 -5.04 -0.48 2.38
CA VAL A 411 -3.96 -0.10 1.46
C VAL A 411 -3.99 -0.95 0.19
N LEU A 412 -4.18 -2.26 0.31
CA LEU A 412 -4.23 -3.15 -0.86
C LEU A 412 -5.46 -2.89 -1.74
N LEU A 413 -6.61 -2.55 -1.15
CA LEU A 413 -7.79 -2.16 -1.91
C LEU A 413 -7.58 -0.85 -2.68
N TYR A 414 -6.84 0.10 -2.11
CA TYR A 414 -6.61 1.42 -2.70
C TYR A 414 -5.45 1.44 -3.70
N ALA A 415 -4.29 0.90 -3.33
CA ALA A 415 -3.05 0.99 -4.10
C ALA A 415 -2.57 -0.36 -4.67
N GLY A 416 -3.24 -1.47 -4.31
CA GLY A 416 -2.94 -2.81 -4.79
C GLY A 416 -3.62 -3.16 -6.12
N LYS A 417 -4.33 -2.25 -6.75
CA LYS A 417 -5.03 -2.43 -8.05
C LYS A 417 -5.85 -3.73 -8.13
N PRO A 418 -6.75 -4.02 -7.19
CA PRO A 418 -7.55 -5.24 -7.24
C PRO A 418 -8.50 -5.23 -8.43
N ASN A 419 -8.79 -6.40 -8.95
CA ASN A 419 -9.78 -6.55 -10.02
C ASN A 419 -11.21 -6.46 -9.45
N TRP A 420 -11.76 -5.26 -9.42
CA TRP A 420 -13.09 -4.99 -8.88
C TRP A 420 -14.23 -5.77 -9.53
N ARG A 421 -14.05 -6.33 -10.74
CA ARG A 421 -15.07 -7.18 -11.40
C ARG A 421 -15.26 -8.51 -10.68
N ILE A 422 -14.22 -9.02 -10.01
CA ILE A 422 -14.31 -10.26 -9.22
C ILE A 422 -15.24 -10.07 -8.01
N LEU A 423 -15.32 -8.86 -7.46
CA LEU A 423 -16.15 -8.59 -6.28
C LEU A 423 -17.62 -8.98 -6.49
N ASP A 424 -18.15 -8.83 -7.70
CA ASP A 424 -19.55 -9.15 -8.00
C ASP A 424 -19.82 -10.65 -7.88
N SER A 425 -18.83 -11.49 -8.19
CA SER A 425 -18.93 -12.96 -8.08
C SER A 425 -18.56 -13.50 -6.68
N ILE A 426 -18.02 -12.66 -5.78
CA ILE A 426 -17.62 -13.10 -4.44
C ILE A 426 -18.83 -13.49 -3.61
N VAL A 427 -18.74 -14.68 -3.03
CA VAL A 427 -19.69 -15.21 -2.04
C VAL A 427 -18.94 -15.36 -0.71
N VAL A 428 -19.35 -14.59 0.28
CA VAL A 428 -18.85 -14.72 1.66
C VAL A 428 -19.85 -15.59 2.43
N ARG A 429 -19.35 -16.67 3.02
CA ARG A 429 -20.15 -17.64 3.80
C ARG A 429 -20.02 -17.38 5.29
#